data_97170c98fc009883a5f64a759c226d25
#
_entry.id   97170c98fc009883a5f64a759c226d25
#
_cell.length_a   1.000
_cell.length_b   1.000
_cell.length_c   1.000
_cell.angle_alpha   90.00
_cell.angle_beta   90.00
_cell.angle_gamma   90.00
#
_symmetry.space_group_name_H-M   'P 1'
#
loop_
_entity.id
_entity.type
_entity.pdbx_description
1 polymer ?
#
loop_
_entity_poly.entity_id
_entity_poly.type
_entity_poly.pdbx_seq_one_letter_code
_entity_poly.pdbx_strand_id
1 'polypeptide(L)'
;MSNDFISAESLIADPGRVYELVANAAALGPRLPGSAALRRFEEILATGFAASGLTVELLPYTVRSWVAREWSLSLGNGRPDAVVSGYYPESGVTALEGTTAPLVYIGTVEDADVIDDEIRGRLVVVDYPLRQMPLGYPACWGVYDRDQRVVPTEWEHGVKLWVPLEELRGRVASAGGVGLIAVWTGTCDVEVMGLYEPIRPPSAQKLLAETTAEGKRRYRPHPRTELPAVWVGPSGRDELLAAAAAGSEATLKLCADVHEAAPVNSIVATLPGMTEEAIVLVTHTDGVNALQENGGSVLLAMAECLARLPLESRRRTIVFACVTGHMCREVFEVDGKTPTLAECEGLLTQRPGLAAVAVAALGVEHVGSTEWVREGAEMIPSGRNGWAHCLTTSETLADVMLKALEGTDSDPVLVADGPIWSLAYPFSEVGVPSVSYGGLPAYLMAITPDSYLGRISKVRLSAETNALLRAVRALDGIPQIAH
;
A
#
# COMPACT_ATOMS: atom_id res chain seq x y z
N MET A 1 22.54 -3.58 44.73
CA MET A 1 21.89 -2.90 43.61
C MET A 1 21.07 -3.98 42.91
N SER A 2 19.74 -3.96 43.08
CA SER A 2 18.84 -4.93 42.46
C SER A 2 18.85 -4.66 40.94
N ASN A 3 19.37 -5.62 40.18
CA ASN A 3 19.16 -5.67 38.76
C ASN A 3 17.67 -5.97 38.51
N ASP A 4 16.86 -4.95 38.44
CA ASP A 4 15.53 -5.08 37.85
C ASP A 4 15.70 -5.32 36.34
N PHE A 5 15.98 -6.58 35.99
CA PHE A 5 15.84 -7.02 34.59
C PHE A 5 14.40 -6.77 34.19
N ILE A 6 14.19 -5.80 33.30
CA ILE A 6 12.90 -5.65 32.61
C ILE A 6 12.65 -7.01 31.95
N SER A 7 11.73 -7.79 32.48
CA SER A 7 11.37 -9.08 31.89
C SER A 7 10.80 -8.84 30.49
N ALA A 8 11.01 -9.79 29.59
CA ALA A 8 10.42 -9.70 28.24
C ALA A 8 8.88 -9.51 28.27
N GLU A 9 8.24 -9.96 29.37
CA GLU A 9 6.80 -9.81 29.63
C GLU A 9 6.38 -8.36 30.00
N SER A 10 7.33 -7.50 30.40
CA SER A 10 7.04 -6.10 30.77
C SER A 10 7.26 -5.10 29.63
N LEU A 11 7.74 -5.55 28.45
CA LEU A 11 7.95 -4.68 27.29
C LEU A 11 6.66 -4.55 26.51
N ILE A 12 5.84 -3.56 26.89
CA ILE A 12 4.55 -3.29 26.29
C ILE A 12 4.55 -1.87 25.73
N ALA A 13 4.10 -1.72 24.48
CA ALA A 13 3.81 -0.43 23.89
C ALA A 13 2.54 0.17 24.54
N ASP A 14 2.60 1.44 24.92
CA ASP A 14 1.43 2.14 25.46
C ASP A 14 0.35 2.26 24.37
N PRO A 15 -0.86 1.71 24.60
CA PRO A 15 -1.94 1.74 23.61
C PRO A 15 -2.34 3.17 23.21
N GLY A 16 -2.30 4.10 24.17
CA GLY A 16 -2.60 5.52 23.93
C GLY A 16 -1.57 6.14 23.00
N ARG A 17 -0.28 5.84 23.24
CA ARG A 17 0.83 6.34 22.42
C ARG A 17 0.80 5.82 20.99
N VAL A 18 0.58 4.52 20.77
CA VAL A 18 0.51 3.95 19.42
C VAL A 18 -0.61 4.60 18.62
N TYR A 19 -1.80 4.73 19.23
CA TYR A 19 -2.94 5.35 18.56
C TYR A 19 -2.71 6.85 18.30
N GLU A 20 -2.09 7.57 19.21
CA GLU A 20 -1.73 8.99 19.03
C GLU A 20 -0.81 9.18 17.81
N LEU A 21 0.22 8.34 17.66
CA LEU A 21 1.12 8.40 16.51
C LEU A 21 0.37 8.17 15.19
N VAL A 22 -0.52 7.18 15.14
CA VAL A 22 -1.37 6.92 13.97
C VAL A 22 -2.32 8.09 13.69
N ALA A 23 -2.96 8.64 14.72
CA ALA A 23 -3.87 9.78 14.56
C ALA A 23 -3.13 11.04 14.06
N ASN A 24 -1.92 11.29 14.57
CA ASN A 24 -1.08 12.41 14.12
C ASN A 24 -0.66 12.25 12.65
N ALA A 25 -0.33 11.02 12.22
CA ALA A 25 -0.04 10.72 10.82
C ALA A 25 -1.28 10.92 9.93
N ALA A 26 -2.44 10.44 10.37
CA ALA A 26 -3.72 10.61 9.67
C ALA A 26 -4.12 12.09 9.50
N ALA A 27 -3.86 12.91 10.51
CA ALA A 27 -4.16 14.35 10.49
C ALA A 27 -3.35 15.13 9.43
N LEU A 28 -2.28 14.57 8.89
CA LEU A 28 -1.53 15.15 7.77
C LEU A 28 -2.27 15.03 6.43
N GLY A 29 -3.29 14.18 6.37
CA GLY A 29 -3.97 13.81 5.14
C GLY A 29 -3.21 12.77 4.30
N PRO A 30 -3.57 12.61 3.01
CA PRO A 30 -2.90 11.66 2.12
C PRO A 30 -1.41 11.98 1.97
N ARG A 31 -0.57 11.02 2.30
CA ARG A 31 0.89 11.11 2.24
C ARG A 31 1.38 10.56 0.92
N LEU A 32 0.95 11.21 -0.17
CA LEU A 32 1.36 10.78 -1.52
C LEU A 32 2.84 11.10 -1.77
N PRO A 33 3.54 10.31 -2.60
CA PRO A 33 4.95 10.51 -2.92
C PRO A 33 5.26 11.94 -3.35
N GLY A 34 6.27 12.55 -2.72
CA GLY A 34 6.67 13.95 -2.97
C GLY A 34 5.76 15.02 -2.39
N SER A 35 4.66 14.66 -1.71
CA SER A 35 3.76 15.64 -1.09
C SER A 35 4.34 16.29 0.18
N ALA A 36 3.79 17.45 0.57
CA ALA A 36 4.16 18.10 1.84
C ALA A 36 3.78 17.25 3.06
N ALA A 37 2.65 16.52 2.99
CA ALA A 37 2.19 15.63 4.04
C ALA A 37 3.18 14.49 4.28
N LEU A 38 3.69 13.88 3.20
CA LEU A 38 4.70 12.82 3.29
C LEU A 38 5.99 13.34 3.91
N ARG A 39 6.54 14.46 3.41
CA ARG A 39 7.77 15.06 3.98
C ARG A 39 7.62 15.33 5.48
N ARG A 40 6.45 15.84 5.89
CA ARG A 40 6.19 16.09 7.31
C ARG A 40 6.16 14.79 8.12
N PHE A 41 5.62 13.71 7.56
CA PHE A 41 5.62 12.41 8.23
C PHE A 41 7.03 11.82 8.32
N GLU A 42 7.83 11.90 7.25
CA GLU A 42 9.25 11.51 7.27
C GLU A 42 10.01 12.24 8.38
N GLU A 43 9.81 13.57 8.53
CA GLU A 43 10.41 14.37 9.61
C GLU A 43 9.99 13.91 11.01
N ILE A 44 8.71 13.58 11.19
CA ILE A 44 8.17 13.08 12.47
C ILE A 44 8.84 11.75 12.83
N LEU A 45 8.92 10.82 11.88
CA LEU A 45 9.53 9.52 12.09
C LEU A 45 11.03 9.65 12.40
N ALA A 46 11.78 10.37 11.57
CA ALA A 46 13.22 10.57 11.76
C ALA A 46 13.52 11.22 13.12
N THR A 47 12.78 12.27 13.49
CA THR A 47 12.91 12.93 14.79
C THR A 47 12.56 12.00 15.95
N GLY A 48 11.48 11.23 15.83
CA GLY A 48 11.03 10.28 16.84
C GLY A 48 12.04 9.15 17.10
N PHE A 49 12.58 8.56 16.04
CA PHE A 49 13.63 7.55 16.14
C PHE A 49 14.91 8.11 16.80
N ALA A 50 15.35 9.31 16.37
CA ALA A 50 16.52 9.96 16.97
C ALA A 50 16.29 10.31 18.46
N ALA A 51 15.09 10.79 18.82
CA ALA A 51 14.73 11.08 20.22
C ALA A 51 14.69 9.80 21.07
N SER A 52 14.44 8.66 20.47
CA SER A 52 14.51 7.33 21.13
C SER A 52 15.95 6.79 21.25
N GLY A 53 16.96 7.56 20.78
CA GLY A 53 18.37 7.16 20.87
C GLY A 53 18.88 6.26 19.75
N LEU A 54 18.14 6.13 18.65
CA LEU A 54 18.57 5.38 17.48
C LEU A 54 19.47 6.26 16.59
N THR A 55 20.38 5.64 15.88
CA THR A 55 21.11 6.29 14.79
C THR A 55 20.22 6.32 13.56
N VAL A 56 19.93 7.52 13.05
CA VAL A 56 19.04 7.73 11.91
C VAL A 56 19.82 8.15 10.69
N GLU A 57 19.57 7.49 9.57
CA GLU A 57 20.09 7.82 8.24
C GLU A 57 18.91 8.09 7.31
N LEU A 58 19.01 9.14 6.52
CA LEU A 58 18.09 9.45 5.45
C LEU A 58 18.72 9.03 4.11
N LEU A 59 17.99 8.27 3.34
CA LEU A 59 18.37 7.83 2.00
C LEU A 59 17.57 8.64 0.97
N PRO A 60 18.14 9.74 0.44
CA PRO A 60 17.43 10.63 -0.45
C PRO A 60 17.35 10.08 -1.87
N TYR A 61 16.23 10.34 -2.53
CA TYR A 61 16.03 10.16 -3.96
C TYR A 61 14.90 11.06 -4.46
N THR A 62 14.57 10.98 -5.73
CA THR A 62 13.49 11.76 -6.33
C THR A 62 12.46 10.85 -6.97
N VAL A 63 11.20 11.23 -6.87
CA VAL A 63 10.09 10.57 -7.53
C VAL A 63 9.25 11.60 -8.28
N ARG A 64 8.50 11.16 -9.28
CA ARG A 64 7.44 12.02 -9.81
C ARG A 64 6.35 12.15 -8.76
N SER A 65 5.99 13.38 -8.43
CA SER A 65 4.84 13.69 -7.58
C SER A 65 3.68 14.12 -8.46
N TRP A 66 2.52 13.50 -8.24
CA TRP A 66 1.28 13.85 -8.91
C TRP A 66 0.16 13.90 -7.88
N VAL A 67 -0.35 15.08 -7.57
CA VAL A 67 -1.35 15.28 -6.53
C VAL A 67 -2.58 15.96 -7.13
N ALA A 68 -3.68 15.22 -7.23
CA ALA A 68 -4.94 15.78 -7.72
C ALA A 68 -5.44 16.91 -6.82
N ARG A 69 -5.96 17.98 -7.44
CA ARG A 69 -6.51 19.13 -6.75
C ARG A 69 -8.00 19.27 -6.95
N GLU A 70 -8.45 19.02 -8.15
CA GLU A 70 -9.84 19.21 -8.51
C GLU A 70 -10.24 18.23 -9.62
N TRP A 71 -11.39 17.61 -9.44
CA TRP A 71 -11.96 16.70 -10.44
C TRP A 71 -13.48 16.80 -10.44
N SER A 72 -14.08 16.80 -11.63
CA SER A 72 -15.52 16.81 -11.82
C SER A 72 -15.90 16.28 -13.20
N LEU A 73 -17.17 15.93 -13.36
CA LEU A 73 -17.77 15.56 -14.62
C LEU A 73 -19.16 16.21 -14.75
N SER A 74 -19.25 17.25 -15.57
CA SER A 74 -20.51 17.93 -15.85
C SER A 74 -21.12 17.38 -17.13
N LEU A 75 -22.38 16.96 -17.02
CA LEU A 75 -23.18 16.54 -18.17
C LEU A 75 -23.93 17.76 -18.75
N GLY A 76 -23.70 18.08 -19.99
CA GLY A 76 -24.32 19.22 -20.64
C GLY A 76 -25.86 19.13 -20.70
N ASN A 77 -26.49 20.17 -21.30
CA ASN A 77 -27.94 20.23 -21.57
C ASN A 77 -28.82 20.22 -20.29
N GLY A 78 -28.34 20.76 -19.15
CA GLY A 78 -29.12 20.86 -17.91
C GLY A 78 -29.31 19.53 -17.17
N ARG A 79 -28.55 18.50 -17.54
CA ARG A 79 -28.49 17.24 -16.79
C ARG A 79 -27.76 17.44 -15.47
N PRO A 80 -28.07 16.66 -14.43
CA PRO A 80 -27.29 16.69 -13.20
C PRO A 80 -25.86 16.22 -13.45
N ASP A 81 -24.93 16.77 -12.70
CA ASP A 81 -23.53 16.31 -12.73
C ASP A 81 -23.41 14.87 -12.23
N ALA A 82 -22.52 14.09 -12.82
CA ALA A 82 -22.27 12.74 -12.37
C ALA A 82 -21.54 12.73 -11.03
N VAL A 83 -21.84 11.75 -10.18
CA VAL A 83 -21.13 11.53 -8.92
C VAL A 83 -19.74 10.99 -9.24
N VAL A 84 -18.74 11.87 -9.21
CA VAL A 84 -17.34 11.50 -9.42
C VAL A 84 -16.80 10.98 -8.09
N SER A 85 -16.56 9.67 -7.98
CA SER A 85 -16.06 9.01 -6.79
C SER A 85 -14.55 9.17 -6.60
N GLY A 86 -13.82 9.57 -7.63
CA GLY A 86 -12.38 9.78 -7.58
C GLY A 86 -11.74 9.87 -8.97
N TYR A 87 -10.45 9.68 -9.03
CA TYR A 87 -9.66 9.82 -10.25
C TYR A 87 -8.64 8.68 -10.38
N TYR A 88 -8.16 8.47 -11.59
CA TYR A 88 -7.04 7.56 -11.81
C TYR A 88 -5.72 8.31 -11.54
N PRO A 89 -4.94 7.87 -10.54
CA PRO A 89 -3.68 8.53 -10.18
C PRO A 89 -2.70 8.53 -11.36
N GLU A 90 -1.82 9.52 -11.40
CA GLU A 90 -0.79 9.64 -12.44
C GLU A 90 -1.34 9.68 -13.89
N SER A 91 -2.64 9.92 -14.07
CA SER A 91 -3.24 10.12 -15.39
C SER A 91 -2.90 11.50 -15.95
N GLY A 92 -3.26 11.77 -17.21
CA GLY A 92 -3.19 13.10 -17.78
C GLY A 92 -4.06 14.10 -17.02
N VAL A 93 -3.78 15.38 -17.19
CA VAL A 93 -4.56 16.48 -16.62
C VAL A 93 -5.29 17.22 -17.73
N THR A 94 -6.40 17.87 -17.37
CA THR A 94 -7.12 18.77 -18.27
C THR A 94 -6.64 20.22 -18.11
N ALA A 95 -7.04 21.11 -19.00
CA ALA A 95 -7.01 22.54 -18.75
C ALA A 95 -7.89 22.89 -17.51
N LEU A 96 -7.72 24.10 -16.94
CA LEU A 96 -8.45 24.52 -15.74
C LEU A 96 -9.97 24.54 -15.95
N GLU A 97 -10.42 24.85 -17.16
CA GLU A 97 -11.83 24.84 -17.59
C GLU A 97 -12.35 23.42 -17.85
N GLY A 98 -11.48 22.43 -17.92
CA GLY A 98 -11.80 21.05 -18.29
C GLY A 98 -11.66 20.78 -19.79
N THR A 99 -12.00 19.56 -20.20
CA THR A 99 -12.09 19.11 -21.59
C THR A 99 -13.54 18.80 -21.91
N THR A 100 -14.12 19.54 -22.85
CA THR A 100 -15.51 19.33 -23.33
C THR A 100 -15.50 18.54 -24.62
N ALA A 101 -16.22 17.42 -24.67
CA ALA A 101 -16.36 16.60 -25.89
C ALA A 101 -17.60 15.71 -25.80
N PRO A 102 -18.06 15.17 -26.96
CA PRO A 102 -19.15 14.20 -26.99
C PRO A 102 -18.77 12.92 -26.26
N LEU A 103 -19.74 12.31 -25.56
CA LEU A 103 -19.60 11.02 -24.90
C LEU A 103 -19.74 9.85 -25.88
N VAL A 104 -19.04 8.76 -25.60
CA VAL A 104 -19.24 7.44 -26.23
C VAL A 104 -19.09 6.34 -25.21
N TYR A 105 -20.02 5.39 -25.19
CA TYR A 105 -19.95 4.20 -24.31
C TYR A 105 -19.43 3.00 -25.09
N ILE A 106 -18.45 2.26 -24.54
CA ILE A 106 -17.75 1.16 -25.19
C ILE A 106 -17.89 -0.19 -24.49
N GLY A 107 -18.86 -0.35 -23.56
CA GLY A 107 -19.08 -1.61 -22.86
C GLY A 107 -18.34 -1.70 -21.53
N THR A 108 -17.94 -2.91 -21.14
CA THR A 108 -17.16 -3.18 -19.92
C THR A 108 -15.65 -3.10 -20.18
N VAL A 109 -14.88 -2.79 -19.15
CA VAL A 109 -13.39 -2.69 -19.28
C VAL A 109 -12.76 -3.99 -19.76
N GLU A 110 -13.36 -5.14 -19.46
CA GLU A 110 -12.86 -6.47 -19.84
C GLU A 110 -13.12 -6.80 -21.30
N ASP A 111 -14.28 -6.37 -21.81
CA ASP A 111 -14.77 -6.69 -23.13
C ASP A 111 -14.75 -5.48 -24.09
N ALA A 112 -14.19 -4.35 -23.65
CA ALA A 112 -14.24 -3.11 -24.41
C ALA A 112 -13.47 -3.22 -25.74
N ASP A 113 -14.18 -3.15 -26.83
CA ASP A 113 -13.62 -2.97 -28.15
C ASP A 113 -13.41 -1.48 -28.41
N VAL A 114 -12.18 -1.11 -28.73
CA VAL A 114 -11.82 0.26 -29.05
C VAL A 114 -11.89 0.42 -30.57
N ILE A 115 -12.86 1.21 -31.03
CA ILE A 115 -13.07 1.50 -32.44
C ILE A 115 -12.55 2.92 -32.69
N ASP A 116 -11.43 3.05 -33.38
CA ASP A 116 -10.70 4.32 -33.58
C ASP A 116 -11.56 5.46 -34.10
N ASP A 117 -12.39 5.20 -35.09
CA ASP A 117 -13.24 6.22 -35.71
C ASP A 117 -14.38 6.68 -34.79
N GLU A 118 -14.82 5.84 -33.87
CA GLU A 118 -15.92 6.17 -32.95
C GLU A 118 -15.46 6.94 -31.71
N ILE A 119 -14.23 6.75 -31.27
CA ILE A 119 -13.72 7.36 -30.04
C ILE A 119 -12.86 8.60 -30.25
N ARG A 120 -12.42 8.85 -31.47
CA ARG A 120 -11.59 10.02 -31.79
C ARG A 120 -12.29 11.34 -31.41
N GLY A 121 -11.60 12.13 -30.56
CA GLY A 121 -12.12 13.41 -30.06
C GLY A 121 -13.27 13.27 -29.06
N ARG A 122 -13.50 12.08 -28.46
CA ARG A 122 -14.59 11.84 -27.51
C ARG A 122 -14.11 11.53 -26.10
N LEU A 123 -14.98 11.77 -25.14
CA LEU A 123 -14.88 11.25 -23.78
C LEU A 123 -15.46 9.84 -23.77
N VAL A 124 -14.61 8.87 -23.43
CA VAL A 124 -14.95 7.45 -23.45
C VAL A 124 -15.52 7.02 -22.12
N VAL A 125 -16.70 6.41 -22.11
CA VAL A 125 -17.38 5.84 -20.94
C VAL A 125 -17.26 4.33 -20.98
N VAL A 126 -16.89 3.71 -19.85
CA VAL A 126 -16.75 2.26 -19.72
C VAL A 126 -17.27 1.78 -18.37
N ASP A 127 -17.95 0.64 -18.34
CA ASP A 127 -18.28 -0.03 -17.08
C ASP A 127 -17.04 -0.66 -16.46
N TYR A 128 -16.86 -0.42 -15.15
CA TYR A 128 -15.70 -0.88 -14.39
C TYR A 128 -16.16 -1.71 -13.17
N PRO A 129 -16.09 -3.05 -13.27
CA PRO A 129 -16.62 -3.90 -12.21
C PRO A 129 -15.70 -3.91 -10.98
N LEU A 130 -16.29 -3.71 -9.80
CA LEU A 130 -15.61 -3.92 -8.54
C LEU A 130 -15.70 -5.40 -8.15
N ARG A 131 -14.56 -6.04 -7.95
CA ARG A 131 -14.46 -7.46 -7.58
C ARG A 131 -13.73 -7.61 -6.26
N GLN A 132 -14.13 -8.61 -5.48
CA GLN A 132 -13.38 -9.02 -4.31
C GLN A 132 -12.28 -10.01 -4.71
N MET A 133 -11.15 -9.95 -4.00
CA MET A 133 -10.08 -10.91 -4.15
C MET A 133 -10.38 -12.16 -3.31
N PRO A 134 -10.47 -13.37 -3.90
CA PRO A 134 -10.66 -14.57 -3.10
C PRO A 134 -9.42 -14.87 -2.25
N LEU A 135 -9.61 -15.37 -1.03
CA LEU A 135 -8.51 -15.79 -0.15
C LEU A 135 -7.64 -16.92 -0.72
N GLY A 136 -8.19 -17.71 -1.63
CA GLY A 136 -7.41 -18.68 -2.39
C GLY A 136 -6.35 -18.08 -3.31
N TYR A 137 -6.39 -16.76 -3.55
CA TYR A 137 -5.37 -16.05 -4.33
C TYR A 137 -3.94 -16.21 -3.78
N PRO A 138 -3.68 -16.12 -2.47
CA PRO A 138 -2.34 -16.41 -1.92
C PRO A 138 -1.87 -17.85 -2.21
N ALA A 139 -2.76 -18.83 -2.31
CA ALA A 139 -2.39 -20.22 -2.61
C ALA A 139 -1.74 -20.40 -3.99
N CYS A 140 -2.08 -19.55 -4.97
CA CYS A 140 -1.42 -19.57 -6.29
C CYS A 140 0.04 -19.07 -6.24
N TRP A 141 0.48 -18.51 -5.12
CA TRP A 141 1.84 -18.06 -4.85
C TRP A 141 2.67 -19.09 -4.07
N GLY A 142 2.22 -20.33 -3.98
CA GLY A 142 2.89 -21.36 -3.20
C GLY A 142 2.71 -21.21 -1.68
N VAL A 143 1.65 -20.53 -1.25
CA VAL A 143 1.36 -20.30 0.18
C VAL A 143 0.43 -21.40 0.68
N TYR A 144 0.74 -22.01 1.81
CA TYR A 144 -0.13 -22.99 2.47
C TYR A 144 -0.46 -22.61 3.91
N ASP A 145 -1.66 -22.96 4.35
CA ASP A 145 -2.11 -22.80 5.73
C ASP A 145 -1.66 -24.01 6.57
N ARG A 146 -0.65 -23.80 7.38
CA ARG A 146 -0.09 -24.80 8.28
C ARG A 146 -1.12 -25.37 9.25
N ASP A 147 -1.99 -24.54 9.77
CA ASP A 147 -2.99 -24.91 10.78
C ASP A 147 -4.33 -25.34 10.18
N GLN A 148 -4.45 -25.29 8.85
CA GLN A 148 -5.66 -25.63 8.11
C GLN A 148 -6.91 -24.86 8.58
N ARG A 149 -6.74 -23.61 9.00
CA ARG A 149 -7.83 -22.73 9.46
C ARG A 149 -8.52 -21.96 8.33
N VAL A 150 -7.85 -21.85 7.20
CA VAL A 150 -8.38 -21.18 6.00
C VAL A 150 -8.85 -22.21 4.99
N VAL A 151 -10.10 -22.10 4.58
CA VAL A 151 -10.61 -22.85 3.42
C VAL A 151 -10.55 -21.89 2.22
N PRO A 152 -9.63 -22.11 1.25
CA PRO A 152 -9.32 -21.13 0.20
C PRO A 152 -10.52 -20.74 -0.68
N THR A 153 -11.57 -21.54 -0.71
CA THR A 153 -12.74 -21.35 -1.57
C THR A 153 -13.91 -20.64 -0.90
N GLU A 154 -13.87 -20.45 0.42
CA GLU A 154 -15.03 -19.94 1.18
C GLU A 154 -14.87 -18.51 1.67
N TRP A 155 -13.67 -17.95 1.55
CA TRP A 155 -13.36 -16.63 2.10
C TRP A 155 -13.05 -15.64 1.00
N GLU A 156 -13.68 -14.48 1.07
CA GLU A 156 -13.34 -13.36 0.22
C GLU A 156 -12.46 -12.36 0.98
N HIS A 157 -11.40 -11.95 0.31
CA HIS A 157 -10.49 -10.95 0.85
C HIS A 157 -11.17 -9.58 0.91
N GLY A 158 -10.90 -8.81 1.95
CA GLY A 158 -11.42 -7.45 2.07
C GLY A 158 -10.92 -6.51 0.96
N VAL A 159 -9.69 -6.71 0.47
CA VAL A 159 -9.13 -5.91 -0.62
C VAL A 159 -9.88 -6.16 -1.91
N LYS A 160 -10.22 -5.07 -2.59
CA LYS A 160 -10.88 -5.12 -3.90
C LYS A 160 -9.85 -5.38 -4.99
N LEU A 161 -10.17 -6.33 -5.87
CA LEU A 161 -9.49 -6.47 -7.15
C LEU A 161 -10.21 -5.63 -8.18
N TRP A 162 -9.44 -4.89 -8.95
CA TRP A 162 -9.93 -4.20 -10.13
C TRP A 162 -9.12 -4.60 -11.36
N VAL A 163 -9.78 -4.57 -12.48
CA VAL A 163 -9.15 -4.89 -13.75
C VAL A 163 -8.21 -3.74 -14.12
N PRO A 164 -6.96 -4.00 -14.55
CA PRO A 164 -6.06 -2.95 -14.95
C PRO A 164 -6.64 -2.05 -16.03
N LEU A 165 -6.81 -0.77 -15.71
CA LEU A 165 -7.37 0.23 -16.63
C LEU A 165 -6.31 0.83 -17.56
N GLU A 166 -5.04 0.69 -17.22
CA GLU A 166 -3.94 1.34 -17.94
C GLU A 166 -3.82 0.90 -19.40
N GLU A 167 -4.03 -0.38 -19.68
CA GLU A 167 -4.01 -0.89 -21.04
C GLU A 167 -5.14 -0.28 -21.89
N LEU A 168 -6.35 -0.20 -21.34
CA LEU A 168 -7.48 0.43 -22.00
C LEU A 168 -7.21 1.93 -22.20
N ARG A 169 -6.67 2.63 -21.20
CA ARG A 169 -6.27 4.03 -21.31
C ARG A 169 -5.30 4.25 -22.48
N GLY A 170 -4.27 3.39 -22.57
CA GLY A 170 -3.29 3.42 -23.66
C GLY A 170 -3.96 3.26 -25.04
N ARG A 171 -4.88 2.32 -25.18
CA ARG A 171 -5.63 2.09 -26.41
C ARG A 171 -6.52 3.29 -26.77
N VAL A 172 -7.27 3.82 -25.78
CA VAL A 172 -8.13 5.01 -25.98
C VAL A 172 -7.31 6.23 -26.39
N ALA A 173 -6.18 6.48 -25.72
CA ALA A 173 -5.29 7.59 -26.09
C ALA A 173 -4.72 7.42 -27.50
N SER A 174 -4.27 6.22 -27.86
CA SER A 174 -3.72 5.91 -29.19
C SER A 174 -4.76 6.11 -30.32
N ALA A 175 -6.02 5.81 -30.02
CA ALA A 175 -7.13 6.01 -30.95
C ALA A 175 -7.65 7.47 -30.98
N GLY A 176 -7.09 8.36 -30.17
CA GLY A 176 -7.39 9.78 -30.14
C GLY A 176 -8.56 10.17 -29.25
N GLY A 177 -8.96 9.34 -28.30
CA GLY A 177 -9.88 9.72 -27.21
C GLY A 177 -9.27 10.83 -26.36
N VAL A 178 -10.11 11.70 -25.78
CA VAL A 178 -9.67 12.89 -25.04
C VAL A 178 -9.84 12.77 -23.52
N GLY A 179 -10.44 11.70 -23.04
CA GLY A 179 -10.58 11.37 -21.62
C GLY A 179 -11.31 10.04 -21.43
N LEU A 180 -11.14 9.45 -20.23
CA LEU A 180 -11.76 8.18 -19.86
C LEU A 180 -12.60 8.35 -18.59
N ILE A 181 -13.81 7.82 -18.60
CA ILE A 181 -14.77 7.84 -17.51
C ILE A 181 -15.10 6.38 -17.18
N ALA A 182 -14.55 5.86 -16.09
CA ALA A 182 -14.83 4.50 -15.62
C ALA A 182 -15.95 4.52 -14.59
N VAL A 183 -17.05 3.82 -14.90
CA VAL A 183 -18.25 3.77 -14.06
C VAL A 183 -18.22 2.50 -13.23
N TRP A 184 -18.14 2.64 -11.91
CA TRP A 184 -18.17 1.51 -11.01
C TRP A 184 -19.46 0.70 -11.13
N THR A 185 -19.36 -0.64 -11.23
CA THR A 185 -20.48 -1.58 -11.21
C THR A 185 -20.31 -2.66 -10.18
N GLY A 186 -21.40 -3.29 -9.76
CA GLY A 186 -21.37 -4.35 -8.72
C GLY A 186 -21.15 -3.85 -7.28
N THR A 187 -21.35 -2.53 -7.04
CA THR A 187 -21.04 -1.86 -5.78
C THR A 187 -22.02 -0.73 -5.48
N CYS A 188 -21.74 0.12 -4.48
CA CYS A 188 -22.48 1.34 -4.18
C CYS A 188 -21.52 2.54 -4.09
N ASP A 189 -22.08 3.78 -4.17
CA ASP A 189 -21.27 5.00 -4.20
C ASP A 189 -20.36 5.14 -2.98
N VAL A 190 -20.86 4.83 -1.79
CA VAL A 190 -20.09 4.95 -0.53
C VAL A 190 -18.89 4.00 -0.50
N GLU A 191 -19.03 2.81 -1.10
CA GLU A 191 -17.96 1.80 -1.12
C GLU A 191 -16.79 2.20 -2.04
N VAL A 192 -17.08 2.97 -3.09
CA VAL A 192 -16.08 3.38 -4.09
C VAL A 192 -15.63 4.84 -3.95
N MET A 193 -16.21 5.58 -3.01
CA MET A 193 -15.83 6.97 -2.78
C MET A 193 -14.37 7.07 -2.34
N GLY A 194 -13.59 7.84 -3.11
CA GLY A 194 -12.18 8.08 -2.83
C GLY A 194 -11.25 6.90 -3.08
N LEU A 195 -11.72 5.80 -3.70
CA LEU A 195 -10.84 4.69 -4.04
C LEU A 195 -9.64 5.22 -4.86
N TYR A 196 -8.46 4.84 -4.41
CA TYR A 196 -7.18 5.24 -4.97
C TYR A 196 -6.44 3.99 -5.45
N GLU A 197 -6.33 3.80 -6.75
CA GLU A 197 -5.51 2.74 -7.31
C GLU A 197 -4.14 3.31 -7.68
N PRO A 198 -3.05 2.93 -6.99
CA PRO A 198 -1.72 3.29 -7.46
C PRO A 198 -1.48 2.61 -8.80
N ILE A 199 -0.87 3.32 -9.73
CA ILE A 199 -0.50 2.75 -11.03
C ILE A 199 0.34 1.49 -10.79
N ARG A 200 -0.25 0.36 -11.12
CA ARG A 200 0.48 -0.90 -11.27
C ARG A 200 0.55 -1.17 -12.77
N PRO A 201 1.62 -0.77 -13.44
CA PRO A 201 1.73 -1.11 -14.84
C PRO A 201 1.56 -2.64 -14.96
N PRO A 202 0.77 -3.13 -15.93
CA PRO A 202 0.65 -4.58 -16.21
C PRO A 202 2.01 -5.23 -16.38
N SER A 203 2.98 -4.44 -16.80
CA SER A 203 4.39 -4.77 -16.88
C SER A 203 5.09 -4.86 -15.51
N ALA A 204 4.56 -4.32 -14.41
CA ALA A 204 5.25 -4.50 -13.12
C ALA A 204 5.31 -5.98 -12.74
N GLN A 205 4.24 -6.74 -12.98
CA GLN A 205 4.28 -8.20 -12.86
C GLN A 205 5.16 -8.86 -13.93
N LYS A 206 5.20 -8.34 -15.16
CA LYS A 206 6.12 -8.79 -16.22
C LYS A 206 7.53 -8.25 -16.03
N LEU A 207 7.69 -7.04 -15.50
CA LEU A 207 8.99 -6.46 -15.14
C LEU A 207 9.65 -7.24 -13.99
N LEU A 208 8.87 -7.73 -13.06
CA LEU A 208 9.32 -8.69 -12.05
C LEU A 208 9.75 -10.04 -12.70
N ALA A 209 9.31 -10.33 -13.91
CA ALA A 209 9.60 -11.58 -14.63
C ALA A 209 10.76 -11.49 -15.64
N GLU A 210 11.24 -10.30 -16.02
CA GLU A 210 12.43 -10.15 -16.86
C GLU A 210 13.70 -10.26 -15.98
N THR A 211 14.05 -11.48 -15.62
CA THR A 211 15.36 -11.77 -15.03
C THR A 211 16.40 -11.77 -16.14
N THR A 212 17.49 -11.04 -15.97
CA THR A 212 18.62 -11.10 -16.92
C THR A 212 19.28 -12.48 -16.90
N ALA A 213 20.11 -12.78 -17.92
CA ALA A 213 20.91 -14.01 -17.92
C ALA A 213 21.83 -14.17 -16.69
N GLU A 214 22.15 -13.04 -16.00
CA GLU A 214 22.90 -13.01 -14.75
C GLU A 214 22.01 -13.09 -13.50
N GLY A 215 20.71 -13.37 -13.63
CA GLY A 215 19.77 -13.47 -12.51
C GLY A 215 19.37 -12.11 -11.92
N LYS A 216 19.70 -10.97 -12.57
CA LYS A 216 19.31 -9.64 -12.11
C LYS A 216 18.00 -9.22 -12.72
N ARG A 217 17.13 -8.64 -11.93
CA ARG A 217 15.89 -8.02 -12.42
C ARG A 217 16.21 -6.74 -13.19
N ARG A 218 15.54 -6.54 -14.30
CA ARG A 218 15.56 -5.28 -15.04
C ARG A 218 14.19 -4.64 -14.99
N TYR A 219 14.14 -3.44 -14.45
CA TYR A 219 12.95 -2.59 -14.49
C TYR A 219 13.06 -1.63 -15.66
N ARG A 220 11.97 -1.49 -16.40
CA ARG A 220 11.86 -0.47 -17.44
C ARG A 220 10.76 0.50 -17.04
N PRO A 221 10.98 1.82 -17.13
CA PRO A 221 9.91 2.78 -16.99
C PRO A 221 8.75 2.42 -17.91
N HIS A 222 7.53 2.35 -17.36
CA HIS A 222 6.36 2.14 -18.18
C HIS A 222 6.02 3.46 -18.89
N PRO A 223 5.73 3.46 -20.21
CA PRO A 223 5.22 4.66 -20.88
C PRO A 223 3.93 5.11 -20.19
N ARG A 224 3.91 6.33 -19.69
CA ARG A 224 2.72 6.92 -19.09
C ARG A 224 1.72 7.30 -20.17
N THR A 225 0.46 7.05 -19.88
CA THR A 225 -0.63 7.49 -20.75
C THR A 225 -1.16 8.83 -20.25
N GLU A 226 -0.90 9.90 -21.00
CA GLU A 226 -1.35 11.26 -20.68
C GLU A 226 -2.85 11.47 -21.04
N LEU A 227 -3.71 10.51 -20.68
CA LEU A 227 -5.15 10.57 -20.86
C LEU A 227 -5.82 10.81 -19.51
N PRO A 228 -6.53 11.94 -19.29
CA PRO A 228 -7.27 12.17 -18.05
C PRO A 228 -8.31 11.08 -17.81
N ALA A 229 -8.38 10.55 -16.59
CA ALA A 229 -9.34 9.51 -16.22
C ALA A 229 -9.93 9.73 -14.83
N VAL A 230 -11.26 9.59 -14.74
CA VAL A 230 -12.00 9.69 -13.48
C VAL A 230 -12.89 8.47 -13.25
N TRP A 231 -13.21 8.24 -11.97
CA TRP A 231 -14.17 7.23 -11.54
C TRP A 231 -15.53 7.87 -11.30
N VAL A 232 -16.58 7.25 -11.76
CA VAL A 232 -17.96 7.65 -11.47
C VAL A 232 -18.62 6.56 -10.61
N GLY A 233 -19.37 6.96 -9.59
CA GLY A 233 -20.12 6.05 -8.76
C GLY A 233 -21.28 5.37 -9.51
N PRO A 234 -21.78 4.23 -9.03
CA PRO A 234 -22.85 3.47 -9.68
C PRO A 234 -24.13 4.26 -9.91
N SER A 235 -24.46 5.21 -9.01
CA SER A 235 -25.68 6.04 -9.15
C SER A 235 -25.67 6.94 -10.36
N GLY A 236 -24.51 7.32 -10.88
CA GLY A 236 -24.35 8.14 -12.08
C GLY A 236 -24.46 7.38 -13.41
N ARG A 237 -24.51 6.04 -13.36
CA ARG A 237 -24.40 5.19 -14.56
C ARG A 237 -25.47 5.41 -15.60
N ASP A 238 -26.75 5.33 -15.20
CA ASP A 238 -27.86 5.36 -16.13
C ASP A 238 -27.95 6.69 -16.86
N GLU A 239 -27.73 7.80 -16.16
CA GLU A 239 -27.71 9.14 -16.72
C GLU A 239 -26.54 9.32 -17.71
N LEU A 240 -25.36 8.77 -17.35
CA LEU A 240 -24.17 8.84 -18.19
C LEU A 240 -24.34 8.03 -19.48
N LEU A 241 -24.91 6.80 -19.38
CA LEU A 241 -25.20 5.99 -20.55
C LEU A 241 -26.26 6.62 -21.45
N ALA A 242 -27.30 7.23 -20.87
CA ALA A 242 -28.31 7.97 -21.64
C ALA A 242 -27.69 9.17 -22.34
N ALA A 243 -26.77 9.90 -21.68
CA ALA A 243 -26.06 11.01 -22.31
C ALA A 243 -25.15 10.53 -23.46
N ALA A 244 -24.44 9.41 -23.25
CA ALA A 244 -23.59 8.82 -24.30
C ALA A 244 -24.41 8.35 -25.50
N ALA A 245 -25.54 7.67 -25.28
CA ALA A 245 -26.43 7.22 -26.35
C ALA A 245 -27.02 8.39 -27.17
N ALA A 246 -27.22 9.55 -26.52
CA ALA A 246 -27.66 10.77 -27.18
C ALA A 246 -26.53 11.54 -27.89
N GLY A 247 -25.27 11.09 -27.75
CA GLY A 247 -24.10 11.83 -28.25
C GLY A 247 -23.91 13.19 -27.57
N SER A 248 -24.39 13.35 -26.33
CA SER A 248 -24.30 14.60 -25.58
C SER A 248 -22.86 14.97 -25.28
N GLU A 249 -22.58 16.28 -25.23
CA GLU A 249 -21.30 16.76 -24.73
C GLU A 249 -21.23 16.69 -23.17
N ALA A 250 -20.09 16.38 -22.66
CA ALA A 250 -19.76 16.48 -21.24
C ALA A 250 -18.42 17.20 -21.04
N THR A 251 -18.22 17.79 -19.87
CA THR A 251 -16.97 18.44 -19.51
C THR A 251 -16.30 17.64 -18.39
N LEU A 252 -15.19 17.00 -18.72
CA LEU A 252 -14.31 16.34 -17.77
C LEU A 252 -13.28 17.33 -17.26
N LYS A 253 -13.17 17.47 -15.94
CA LYS A 253 -12.13 18.26 -15.29
C LYS A 253 -11.28 17.34 -14.39
N LEU A 254 -9.97 17.41 -14.55
CA LEU A 254 -8.99 16.77 -13.68
C LEU A 254 -7.73 17.61 -13.67
N CYS A 255 -7.53 18.32 -12.55
CA CYS A 255 -6.36 19.17 -12.33
C CYS A 255 -5.47 18.55 -11.25
N ALA A 256 -4.17 18.53 -11.47
CA ALA A 256 -3.18 18.02 -10.51
C ALA A 256 -1.93 18.91 -10.48
N ASP A 257 -1.25 18.92 -9.33
CA ASP A 257 0.13 19.41 -9.23
C ASP A 257 1.07 18.28 -9.62
N VAL A 258 1.91 18.55 -10.60
CA VAL A 258 2.88 17.58 -11.11
C VAL A 258 4.29 18.12 -10.95
N HIS A 259 5.16 17.33 -10.31
CA HIS A 259 6.58 17.64 -10.15
C HIS A 259 7.39 16.44 -10.58
N GLU A 260 8.17 16.54 -11.66
CA GLU A 260 8.90 15.42 -12.26
C GLU A 260 10.02 14.85 -11.37
N ALA A 261 10.52 15.64 -10.41
CA ALA A 261 11.61 15.24 -9.53
C ALA A 261 11.40 15.79 -8.11
N ALA A 262 10.34 15.35 -7.44
CA ALA A 262 10.07 15.73 -6.07
C ALA A 262 10.99 14.94 -5.11
N PRO A 263 11.66 15.61 -4.16
CA PRO A 263 12.53 14.91 -3.21
C PRO A 263 11.73 14.12 -2.19
N VAL A 264 12.20 12.91 -1.89
CA VAL A 264 11.68 12.01 -0.86
C VAL A 264 12.85 11.31 -0.15
N ASN A 265 12.58 10.72 1.01
CA ASN A 265 13.57 9.96 1.76
C ASN A 265 13.02 8.61 2.19
N SER A 266 13.83 7.56 2.06
CA SER A 266 13.69 6.40 2.93
C SER A 266 14.47 6.64 4.22
N ILE A 267 13.95 6.15 5.34
CA ILE A 267 14.52 6.34 6.67
C ILE A 267 15.06 5.00 7.16
N VAL A 268 16.32 4.96 7.58
CA VAL A 268 16.91 3.81 8.25
C VAL A 268 17.30 4.22 9.66
N ALA A 269 16.64 3.65 10.66
CA ALA A 269 16.94 3.89 12.06
C ALA A 269 17.51 2.63 12.70
N THR A 270 18.68 2.72 13.29
CA THR A 270 19.43 1.57 13.84
C THR A 270 19.53 1.65 15.35
N LEU A 271 19.06 0.61 16.02
CA LEU A 271 19.22 0.37 17.43
C LEU A 271 20.31 -0.72 17.63
N PRO A 272 21.52 -0.37 18.07
CA PRO A 272 22.61 -1.33 18.17
C PRO A 272 22.33 -2.47 19.15
N GLY A 273 22.72 -3.67 18.78
CA GLY A 273 22.82 -4.86 19.63
C GLY A 273 24.28 -5.21 19.96
N MET A 274 24.48 -6.35 20.60
CA MET A 274 25.83 -6.87 20.93
C MET A 274 26.52 -7.45 19.69
N THR A 275 25.79 -7.75 18.62
CA THR A 275 26.32 -8.28 17.35
C THR A 275 25.87 -7.45 16.18
N GLU A 276 26.56 -7.61 15.03
CA GLU A 276 26.18 -6.99 13.75
C GLU A 276 25.01 -7.70 13.07
N GLU A 277 24.68 -8.96 13.47
CA GLU A 277 23.46 -9.63 13.00
C GLU A 277 22.27 -8.73 13.22
N ALA A 278 21.41 -8.57 12.21
CA ALA A 278 20.30 -7.64 12.27
C ALA A 278 18.93 -8.30 12.10
N ILE A 279 17.96 -7.84 12.88
CA ILE A 279 16.54 -8.03 12.62
C ILE A 279 16.05 -6.75 11.95
N VAL A 280 15.53 -6.85 10.73
CA VAL A 280 15.06 -5.71 9.95
C VAL A 280 13.54 -5.64 10.00
N LEU A 281 13.02 -4.51 10.45
CA LEU A 281 11.59 -4.19 10.39
C LEU A 281 11.39 -3.20 9.26
N VAL A 282 10.56 -3.51 8.30
CA VAL A 282 10.35 -2.67 7.13
C VAL A 282 8.88 -2.30 6.94
N THR A 283 8.64 -1.05 6.63
CA THR A 283 7.32 -0.50 6.28
C THR A 283 7.46 0.59 5.24
N HIS A 284 6.36 1.05 4.64
CA HIS A 284 6.41 2.25 3.81
C HIS A 284 5.84 3.49 4.54
N THR A 285 6.16 4.68 4.04
CA THR A 285 5.75 5.95 4.66
C THR A 285 4.60 6.62 3.93
N ASP A 286 4.54 6.43 2.62
CA ASP A 286 3.50 6.98 1.77
C ASP A 286 2.21 6.17 1.90
N GLY A 287 1.07 6.84 1.92
CA GLY A 287 -0.22 6.21 2.12
C GLY A 287 -1.39 7.17 1.97
N VAL A 288 -2.59 6.63 1.82
CA VAL A 288 -3.78 7.40 1.47
C VAL A 288 -4.70 7.69 2.66
N ASN A 289 -4.59 6.95 3.75
CA ASN A 289 -5.43 7.13 4.94
C ASN A 289 -4.73 6.70 6.24
N ALA A 290 -5.46 6.60 7.35
CA ALA A 290 -4.93 6.25 8.66
C ALA A 290 -4.43 4.81 8.77
N LEU A 291 -4.93 3.91 7.92
CA LEU A 291 -4.51 2.51 7.87
C LEU A 291 -3.41 2.29 6.83
N GLN A 292 -3.60 2.85 5.66
CA GLN A 292 -2.66 2.82 4.54
C GLN A 292 -1.85 4.13 4.50
N GLU A 293 -0.68 4.31 5.10
CA GLU A 293 0.13 3.34 5.85
C GLU A 293 0.30 3.82 7.29
N ASN A 294 0.15 2.92 8.24
CA ASN A 294 0.40 3.23 9.65
C ASN A 294 1.61 2.49 10.26
N GLY A 295 2.24 1.62 9.50
CA GLY A 295 3.40 0.85 9.94
C GLY A 295 4.53 1.73 10.47
N GLY A 296 4.79 2.89 9.86
CA GLY A 296 5.80 3.83 10.36
C GLY A 296 5.53 4.29 11.80
N SER A 297 4.26 4.58 12.13
CA SER A 297 3.83 4.92 13.49
C SER A 297 3.99 3.74 14.45
N VAL A 298 3.67 2.52 13.98
CA VAL A 298 3.84 1.28 14.76
C VAL A 298 5.32 1.01 15.03
N LEU A 299 6.17 1.10 14.01
CA LEU A 299 7.60 0.89 14.13
C LEU A 299 8.25 1.91 15.08
N LEU A 300 7.82 3.19 15.04
CA LEU A 300 8.29 4.19 15.98
C LEU A 300 7.91 3.82 17.43
N ALA A 301 6.67 3.41 17.69
CA ALA A 301 6.25 2.96 19.01
C ALA A 301 7.02 1.74 19.49
N MET A 302 7.32 0.79 18.58
CA MET A 302 8.17 -0.36 18.88
C MET A 302 9.61 0.05 19.23
N ALA A 303 10.17 1.02 18.49
CA ALA A 303 11.50 1.55 18.75
C ALA A 303 11.58 2.24 20.11
N GLU A 304 10.59 3.06 20.47
CA GLU A 304 10.47 3.67 21.81
C GLU A 304 10.48 2.63 22.94
N CYS A 305 9.91 1.45 22.69
CA CYS A 305 9.92 0.34 23.65
C CYS A 305 11.28 -0.37 23.69
N LEU A 306 11.79 -0.79 22.53
CA LEU A 306 13.02 -1.59 22.44
C LEU A 306 14.26 -0.81 22.86
N ALA A 307 14.28 0.50 22.67
CA ALA A 307 15.36 1.37 23.11
C ALA A 307 15.51 1.45 24.64
N ARG A 308 14.45 1.12 25.41
CA ARG A 308 14.52 1.05 26.88
C ARG A 308 15.28 -0.17 27.39
N LEU A 309 15.49 -1.17 26.55
CA LEU A 309 16.28 -2.33 26.91
C LEU A 309 17.77 -1.95 26.98
N PRO A 310 18.51 -2.41 27.97
CA PRO A 310 19.97 -2.22 28.00
C PRO A 310 20.65 -3.00 26.88
N LEU A 311 21.83 -2.55 26.45
CA LEU A 311 22.54 -3.11 25.28
C LEU A 311 22.77 -4.64 25.45
N GLU A 312 23.16 -5.07 26.66
CA GLU A 312 23.41 -6.46 26.99
C GLU A 312 22.19 -7.38 26.91
N SER A 313 21.00 -6.80 26.84
CA SER A 313 19.73 -7.52 26.63
C SER A 313 19.29 -7.57 25.15
N ARG A 314 20.07 -6.97 24.26
CA ARG A 314 19.84 -6.95 22.81
C ARG A 314 21.00 -7.68 22.14
N ARG A 315 20.80 -8.93 21.81
CA ARG A 315 21.84 -9.71 21.13
C ARG A 315 22.09 -9.15 19.74
N ARG A 316 21.03 -8.91 18.98
CA ARG A 316 21.07 -8.45 17.59
C ARG A 316 20.80 -6.96 17.47
N THR A 317 21.39 -6.36 16.49
CA THR A 317 21.02 -5.03 16.03
C THR A 317 19.59 -5.04 15.47
N ILE A 318 18.79 -4.03 15.78
CA ILE A 318 17.43 -3.88 15.24
C ILE A 318 17.44 -2.70 14.31
N VAL A 319 17.01 -2.94 13.06
CA VAL A 319 16.95 -1.91 12.01
C VAL A 319 15.49 -1.65 11.68
N PHE A 320 15.08 -0.40 11.76
CA PHE A 320 13.77 0.08 11.36
C PHE A 320 13.95 0.81 10.02
N ALA A 321 13.37 0.28 8.97
CA ALA A 321 13.41 0.84 7.64
C ALA A 321 12.01 1.31 7.22
N CYS A 322 11.84 2.62 7.10
CA CYS A 322 10.61 3.23 6.61
C CYS A 322 10.89 3.74 5.18
N VAL A 323 10.46 2.96 4.19
CA VAL A 323 10.74 3.24 2.77
C VAL A 323 9.63 4.08 2.15
N THR A 324 9.90 4.78 1.08
CA THR A 324 8.93 5.61 0.35
C THR A 324 8.81 5.14 -1.11
N GLY A 325 7.66 5.39 -1.74
CA GLY A 325 7.43 5.12 -3.16
C GLY A 325 6.51 3.94 -3.44
N HIS A 326 5.90 3.37 -2.40
CA HIS A 326 4.92 2.30 -2.54
C HIS A 326 3.70 2.73 -3.37
N MET A 327 3.26 3.99 -3.19
CA MET A 327 2.07 4.51 -3.85
C MET A 327 2.33 5.00 -5.29
N CYS A 328 3.57 5.23 -5.70
CA CYS A 328 3.88 5.60 -7.08
C CYS A 328 4.51 4.47 -7.89
N ARG A 329 5.13 3.48 -7.25
CA ARG A 329 5.82 2.33 -7.88
C ARG A 329 6.69 2.70 -9.07
N GLU A 330 7.35 3.83 -8.96
CA GLU A 330 8.27 4.32 -9.98
C GLU A 330 9.58 3.56 -9.96
N VAL A 331 10.14 3.41 -11.16
CA VAL A 331 11.52 3.02 -11.33
C VAL A 331 12.36 4.29 -11.30
N PHE A 332 13.32 4.35 -10.41
CA PHE A 332 14.30 5.43 -10.36
C PHE A 332 15.71 4.86 -10.52
N GLU A 333 16.65 5.71 -10.90
CA GLU A 333 18.03 5.31 -11.05
C GLU A 333 18.81 5.69 -9.79
N VAL A 334 19.35 4.68 -9.11
CA VAL A 334 20.35 4.89 -8.08
C VAL A 334 21.69 5.09 -8.80
N ASP A 335 22.39 6.17 -8.52
CA ASP A 335 23.66 6.55 -9.18
C ASP A 335 23.55 6.82 -10.70
N GLY A 336 22.36 7.05 -11.24
CA GLY A 336 22.12 7.25 -12.66
C GLY A 336 22.51 6.05 -13.53
N LYS A 337 22.53 4.83 -12.97
CA LYS A 337 23.02 3.64 -13.68
C LYS A 337 22.16 2.40 -13.58
N THR A 338 21.48 2.19 -12.44
CA THR A 338 20.73 0.96 -12.20
C THR A 338 19.27 1.30 -11.95
N PRO A 339 18.35 1.00 -12.89
CA PRO A 339 16.93 1.15 -12.64
C PRO A 339 16.51 0.27 -11.45
N THR A 340 15.87 0.87 -10.48
CA THR A 340 15.47 0.22 -9.22
C THR A 340 14.05 0.67 -8.91
N LEU A 341 13.19 -0.24 -8.44
CA LEU A 341 11.92 0.19 -7.87
C LEU A 341 12.18 1.02 -6.60
N ALA A 342 11.38 2.06 -6.43
CA ALA A 342 11.23 2.70 -5.14
C ALA A 342 10.83 1.63 -4.09
N GLU A 343 10.82 1.96 -2.83
CA GLU A 343 10.54 1.05 -1.72
C GLU A 343 11.78 0.26 -1.27
N CYS A 344 11.55 -1.00 -0.88
CA CYS A 344 12.56 -1.84 -0.25
C CYS A 344 13.69 -2.29 -1.20
N GLU A 345 13.43 -2.38 -2.50
CA GLU A 345 14.50 -2.64 -3.48
C GLU A 345 15.47 -1.46 -3.57
N GLY A 346 14.94 -0.23 -3.52
CA GLY A 346 15.75 0.98 -3.43
C GLY A 346 16.59 1.01 -2.15
N LEU A 347 16.02 0.56 -1.03
CA LEU A 347 16.75 0.40 0.22
C LEU A 347 17.94 -0.54 0.06
N LEU A 348 17.73 -1.74 -0.47
CA LEU A 348 18.80 -2.73 -0.64
C LEU A 348 19.85 -2.30 -1.68
N THR A 349 19.44 -1.52 -2.69
CA THR A 349 20.37 -0.95 -3.67
C THR A 349 21.27 0.12 -3.04
N GLN A 350 20.72 0.98 -2.18
CA GLN A 350 21.47 2.02 -1.47
C GLN A 350 22.26 1.47 -0.26
N ARG A 351 21.79 0.36 0.32
CA ARG A 351 22.38 -0.31 1.49
C ARG A 351 22.62 -1.81 1.22
N PRO A 352 23.48 -2.15 0.25
CA PRO A 352 23.67 -3.55 -0.17
C PRO A 352 24.18 -4.48 0.92
N GLY A 353 24.86 -3.94 1.94
CA GLY A 353 25.32 -4.71 3.11
C GLY A 353 24.21 -5.10 4.09
N LEU A 354 23.04 -4.48 4.02
CA LEU A 354 21.96 -4.74 4.96
C LEU A 354 21.43 -6.17 4.86
N ALA A 355 21.23 -6.68 3.65
CA ALA A 355 20.80 -8.07 3.45
C ALA A 355 21.84 -9.09 3.94
N ALA A 356 23.13 -8.77 3.86
CA ALA A 356 24.20 -9.67 4.29
C ALA A 356 24.27 -9.88 5.82
N VAL A 357 23.80 -8.89 6.60
CA VAL A 357 23.77 -8.98 8.07
C VAL A 357 22.37 -9.30 8.60
N ALA A 358 21.33 -9.23 7.77
CA ALA A 358 19.95 -9.53 8.16
C ALA A 358 19.77 -11.03 8.40
N VAL A 359 19.33 -11.40 9.61
CA VAL A 359 18.96 -12.77 9.95
C VAL A 359 17.45 -13.01 9.86
N ALA A 360 16.65 -11.93 9.88
CA ALA A 360 15.23 -11.94 9.60
C ALA A 360 14.78 -10.56 9.13
N ALA A 361 13.76 -10.52 8.27
CA ALA A 361 13.09 -9.30 7.83
C ALA A 361 11.58 -9.40 8.08
N LEU A 362 10.97 -8.38 8.66
CA LEU A 362 9.55 -8.31 8.97
C LEU A 362 8.95 -7.09 8.25
N GLY A 363 8.10 -7.34 7.25
CA GLY A 363 7.23 -6.32 6.66
C GLY A 363 6.02 -6.09 7.57
N VAL A 364 5.81 -4.86 8.00
CA VAL A 364 4.73 -4.48 8.91
C VAL A 364 3.89 -3.40 8.25
N GLU A 365 2.61 -3.71 7.98
CA GLU A 365 1.69 -2.82 7.26
C GLU A 365 0.29 -2.90 7.87
N HIS A 366 -0.48 -1.83 7.76
CA HIS A 366 -1.94 -1.81 7.96
C HIS A 366 -2.43 -2.41 9.29
N VAL A 367 -1.82 -2.02 10.40
CA VAL A 367 -2.06 -2.62 11.73
C VAL A 367 -3.33 -2.06 12.37
N GLY A 368 -4.14 -2.92 12.99
CA GLY A 368 -5.30 -2.52 13.80
C GLY A 368 -6.61 -2.38 13.05
N SER A 369 -6.75 -2.94 11.83
CA SER A 369 -7.94 -2.80 10.99
C SER A 369 -9.18 -3.47 11.57
N THR A 370 -10.37 -2.86 11.36
CA THR A 370 -11.67 -3.47 11.61
C THR A 370 -12.35 -3.84 10.29
N GLU A 371 -13.26 -4.83 10.32
CA GLU A 371 -14.01 -5.21 9.14
C GLU A 371 -15.24 -4.31 8.95
N TRP A 372 -15.43 -3.84 7.73
CA TRP A 372 -16.60 -3.10 7.28
C TRP A 372 -17.21 -3.82 6.08
N VAL A 373 -18.54 -3.98 6.11
CA VAL A 373 -19.28 -4.71 5.09
C VAL A 373 -20.35 -3.81 4.48
N ARG A 374 -20.73 -4.10 3.25
CA ARG A 374 -21.82 -3.40 2.58
C ARG A 374 -23.17 -3.93 3.06
N GLU A 375 -24.03 -3.00 3.50
CA GLU A 375 -25.45 -3.26 3.77
C GLU A 375 -26.29 -2.26 2.97
N GLY A 376 -26.90 -2.74 1.89
CA GLY A 376 -27.62 -1.86 0.96
C GLY A 376 -26.71 -0.85 0.27
N ALA A 377 -26.92 0.44 0.51
CA ALA A 377 -26.14 1.54 -0.02
C ALA A 377 -25.07 2.07 0.96
N GLU A 378 -24.92 1.46 2.13
CA GLU A 378 -24.03 1.92 3.19
C GLU A 378 -22.90 0.92 3.48
N MET A 379 -21.81 1.42 4.06
CA MET A 379 -20.76 0.61 4.66
C MET A 379 -20.90 0.67 6.19
N ILE A 380 -21.07 -0.49 6.82
CA ILE A 380 -21.25 -0.60 8.26
C ILE A 380 -20.17 -1.48 8.91
N PRO A 381 -19.81 -1.25 10.19
CA PRO A 381 -18.91 -2.15 10.90
C PRO A 381 -19.57 -3.51 11.12
N SER A 382 -18.88 -4.59 10.76
CA SER A 382 -19.39 -5.95 10.99
C SER A 382 -19.31 -6.39 12.46
N GLY A 383 -18.60 -5.65 13.29
CA GLY A 383 -18.25 -6.03 14.65
C GLY A 383 -17.07 -7.00 14.75
N ARG A 384 -16.48 -7.38 13.63
CA ARG A 384 -15.30 -8.26 13.55
C ARG A 384 -14.03 -7.44 13.29
N ASN A 385 -12.89 -8.05 13.57
CA ASN A 385 -11.61 -7.54 13.13
C ASN A 385 -11.48 -7.65 11.60
N GLY A 386 -10.75 -6.73 10.98
CA GLY A 386 -10.38 -6.86 9.57
C GLY A 386 -9.42 -8.03 9.40
N TRP A 387 -9.51 -8.74 8.30
CA TRP A 387 -8.56 -9.81 8.01
C TRP A 387 -7.14 -9.24 7.87
N ALA A 388 -6.17 -9.92 8.51
CA ALA A 388 -4.75 -9.61 8.36
C ALA A 388 -4.00 -10.86 7.89
N HIS A 389 -3.13 -10.71 6.92
CA HIS A 389 -2.24 -11.78 6.52
C HIS A 389 -1.03 -11.84 7.46
N CYS A 390 -0.55 -13.05 7.71
CA CYS A 390 0.76 -13.31 8.29
C CYS A 390 1.43 -14.38 7.43
N LEU A 391 2.30 -13.94 6.52
CA LEU A 391 3.03 -14.84 5.62
C LEU A 391 4.47 -14.98 6.10
N THR A 392 5.01 -16.20 6.09
CA THR A 392 6.39 -16.45 6.50
C THR A 392 7.11 -17.31 5.46
N THR A 393 8.42 -17.17 5.35
CA THR A 393 9.24 -17.99 4.44
C THR A 393 9.84 -19.23 5.09
N SER A 394 9.59 -19.47 6.39
CA SER A 394 10.11 -20.63 7.09
C SER A 394 9.24 -21.05 8.26
N GLU A 395 9.32 -22.34 8.62
CA GLU A 395 8.62 -22.91 9.79
C GLU A 395 9.07 -22.26 11.10
N THR A 396 10.35 -21.91 11.22
CA THR A 396 10.87 -21.21 12.40
C THR A 396 10.17 -19.87 12.61
N LEU A 397 9.99 -19.10 11.56
CA LEU A 397 9.25 -17.83 11.62
C LEU A 397 7.77 -18.04 11.88
N ALA A 398 7.18 -19.11 11.31
CA ALA A 398 5.79 -19.47 11.59
C ALA A 398 5.58 -19.77 13.08
N ASP A 399 6.45 -20.56 13.71
CA ASP A 399 6.41 -20.85 15.15
C ASP A 399 6.53 -19.58 16.00
N VAL A 400 7.45 -18.68 15.62
CA VAL A 400 7.63 -17.39 16.30
C VAL A 400 6.36 -16.55 16.20
N MET A 401 5.79 -16.44 15.01
CA MET A 401 4.59 -15.61 14.80
C MET A 401 3.35 -16.21 15.46
N LEU A 402 3.14 -17.53 15.38
CA LEU A 402 2.04 -18.20 16.08
C LEU A 402 2.08 -17.91 17.60
N LYS A 403 3.27 -18.07 18.20
CA LYS A 403 3.45 -17.78 19.63
C LYS A 403 3.31 -16.29 19.95
N ALA A 404 3.82 -15.42 19.10
CA ALA A 404 3.72 -13.98 19.28
C ALA A 404 2.27 -13.47 19.20
N LEU A 405 1.45 -14.10 18.38
CA LEU A 405 0.03 -13.77 18.16
C LEU A 405 -0.91 -14.46 19.16
N GLU A 406 -0.42 -15.31 20.06
CA GLU A 406 -1.25 -15.89 21.13
C GLU A 406 -1.98 -14.82 21.94
N GLY A 407 -3.28 -15.03 22.16
CA GLY A 407 -4.15 -14.09 22.89
C GLY A 407 -4.54 -12.84 22.11
N THR A 408 -4.13 -12.73 20.83
CA THR A 408 -4.75 -11.81 19.88
C THR A 408 -5.85 -12.55 19.13
N ASP A 409 -6.85 -11.84 18.65
CA ASP A 409 -7.82 -12.39 17.70
C ASP A 409 -7.21 -12.40 16.29
N SER A 410 -6.17 -13.23 16.14
CA SER A 410 -5.30 -13.21 14.97
C SER A 410 -5.78 -14.17 13.89
N ASP A 411 -5.49 -13.79 12.66
CA ASP A 411 -5.68 -14.61 11.48
C ASP A 411 -4.62 -15.74 11.39
N PRO A 412 -4.80 -16.74 10.53
CA PRO A 412 -3.86 -17.83 10.39
C PRO A 412 -2.47 -17.37 9.94
N VAL A 413 -1.44 -18.03 10.43
CA VAL A 413 -0.08 -17.88 9.92
C VAL A 413 0.12 -18.81 8.74
N LEU A 414 0.52 -18.26 7.62
CA LEU A 414 0.74 -18.97 6.37
C LEU A 414 2.23 -19.11 6.09
N VAL A 415 2.63 -20.22 5.49
CA VAL A 415 4.02 -20.47 5.07
C VAL A 415 4.09 -20.50 3.56
N ALA A 416 5.08 -19.83 2.98
CA ALA A 416 5.29 -19.75 1.54
C ALA A 416 6.50 -20.58 1.11
N ASP A 417 6.36 -21.30 0.00
CA ASP A 417 7.45 -22.01 -0.68
C ASP A 417 8.25 -21.03 -1.57
N GLY A 418 8.82 -19.99 -1.02
CA GLY A 418 9.59 -19.01 -1.77
C GLY A 418 9.38 -17.58 -1.30
N PRO A 419 9.79 -16.59 -2.12
CA PRO A 419 9.65 -15.20 -1.76
C PRO A 419 8.19 -14.79 -1.52
N ILE A 420 7.95 -14.06 -0.44
CA ILE A 420 6.63 -13.56 -0.07
C ILE A 420 6.35 -12.20 -0.70
N TRP A 421 5.08 -11.93 -1.03
CA TRP A 421 4.68 -10.60 -1.44
C TRP A 421 4.54 -9.69 -0.20
N SER A 422 5.33 -8.67 -0.12
CA SER A 422 5.25 -7.58 0.88
C SER A 422 6.45 -6.66 0.73
N LEU A 423 6.59 -5.71 1.62
CA LEU A 423 7.80 -4.89 1.71
C LEU A 423 9.06 -5.71 2.09
N ALA A 424 8.90 -6.86 2.74
CA ALA A 424 10.01 -7.78 3.01
C ALA A 424 10.40 -8.65 1.80
N TYR A 425 9.65 -8.57 0.68
CA TYR A 425 9.89 -9.35 -0.53
C TYR A 425 11.35 -9.32 -1.01
N PRO A 426 12.03 -8.16 -1.14
CA PRO A 426 13.41 -8.13 -1.62
C PRO A 426 14.41 -8.84 -0.70
N PHE A 427 14.13 -8.89 0.59
CA PHE A 427 14.91 -9.69 1.55
C PHE A 427 14.68 -11.19 1.32
N SER A 428 13.43 -11.60 1.15
CA SER A 428 13.09 -13.01 0.91
C SER A 428 13.70 -13.53 -0.39
N GLU A 429 13.81 -12.69 -1.43
CA GLU A 429 14.44 -13.06 -2.70
C GLU A 429 15.92 -13.38 -2.59
N VAL A 430 16.62 -12.72 -1.68
CA VAL A 430 18.04 -12.97 -1.44
C VAL A 430 18.27 -13.99 -0.33
N GLY A 431 17.23 -14.72 0.06
CA GLY A 431 17.31 -15.82 1.02
C GLY A 431 17.30 -15.41 2.50
N VAL A 432 16.93 -14.17 2.83
CA VAL A 432 16.73 -13.77 4.22
C VAL A 432 15.35 -14.27 4.70
N PRO A 433 15.28 -15.03 5.81
CA PRO A 433 14.01 -15.42 6.41
C PRO A 433 13.10 -14.21 6.64
N SER A 434 11.87 -14.25 6.12
CA SER A 434 11.03 -13.07 6.06
C SER A 434 9.60 -13.32 6.53
N VAL A 435 9.00 -12.30 7.13
CA VAL A 435 7.60 -12.24 7.53
C VAL A 435 6.94 -11.07 6.82
N SER A 436 5.71 -11.26 6.35
CA SER A 436 4.79 -10.20 5.95
C SER A 436 3.61 -10.19 6.92
N TYR A 437 3.35 -9.07 7.56
CA TYR A 437 2.21 -8.90 8.46
C TYR A 437 1.44 -7.64 8.13
N GLY A 438 0.14 -7.76 7.84
CA GLY A 438 -0.68 -6.59 7.55
C GLY A 438 -2.15 -6.87 7.31
N GLY A 439 -2.99 -5.89 7.66
CA GLY A 439 -4.42 -5.91 7.41
C GLY A 439 -4.75 -5.56 5.96
N LEU A 440 -5.78 -6.21 5.39
CA LEU A 440 -6.22 -5.98 4.01
C LEU A 440 -7.74 -5.74 3.94
N PRO A 441 -8.28 -4.71 4.63
CA PRO A 441 -9.70 -4.43 4.59
C PRO A 441 -10.13 -3.76 3.27
N ALA A 442 -11.41 -3.84 2.97
CA ALA A 442 -12.02 -3.29 1.75
C ALA A 442 -11.74 -1.80 1.51
N TYR A 443 -11.55 -1.03 2.58
CA TYR A 443 -11.32 0.42 2.55
C TYR A 443 -9.83 0.82 2.55
N LEU A 444 -8.93 -0.15 2.42
CA LEU A 444 -7.49 0.10 2.50
C LEU A 444 -7.05 1.21 1.55
N MET A 445 -7.50 1.17 0.32
CA MET A 445 -7.08 2.06 -0.76
C MET A 445 -8.14 3.16 -1.01
N ALA A 446 -8.42 4.00 -0.01
CA ALA A 446 -9.38 5.10 -0.19
C ALA A 446 -8.90 6.39 0.48
N ILE A 447 -9.04 7.51 -0.25
CA ILE A 447 -8.81 8.86 0.25
C ILE A 447 -10.15 9.43 0.72
N THR A 448 -10.28 9.68 2.02
CA THR A 448 -11.49 10.27 2.60
C THR A 448 -11.11 11.42 3.54
N PRO A 449 -12.04 12.39 3.77
CA PRO A 449 -11.77 13.55 4.64
C PRO A 449 -11.41 13.18 6.09
N ASP A 450 -11.98 12.08 6.61
CA ASP A 450 -11.74 11.58 7.97
C ASP A 450 -10.55 10.59 8.03
N SER A 451 -9.90 10.32 6.88
CA SER A 451 -8.80 9.36 6.73
C SER A 451 -9.13 7.97 7.30
N TYR A 452 -10.38 7.63 7.47
CA TYR A 452 -10.85 6.39 8.09
C TYR A 452 -10.24 6.06 9.47
N LEU A 453 -9.84 7.08 10.24
CA LEU A 453 -9.26 6.88 11.56
C LEU A 453 -10.20 6.11 12.50
N GLY A 454 -11.52 6.30 12.38
CA GLY A 454 -12.54 5.57 13.15
C GLY A 454 -12.64 4.08 12.81
N ARG A 455 -11.99 3.62 11.73
CA ARG A 455 -11.96 2.21 11.32
C ARG A 455 -10.76 1.44 11.88
N ILE A 456 -9.95 2.08 12.73
CA ILE A 456 -8.85 1.46 13.45
C ILE A 456 -9.29 1.16 14.88
N SER A 457 -9.19 -0.11 15.28
CA SER A 457 -9.42 -0.53 16.66
C SER A 457 -8.18 -0.23 17.51
N LYS A 458 -8.31 0.62 18.54
CA LYS A 458 -7.23 0.89 19.50
C LYS A 458 -6.76 -0.37 20.21
N VAL A 459 -7.69 -1.27 20.53
CA VAL A 459 -7.40 -2.53 21.24
C VAL A 459 -6.60 -3.43 20.32
N ARG A 460 -7.05 -3.62 19.08
CA ARG A 460 -6.37 -4.46 18.09
C ARG A 460 -5.00 -3.87 17.71
N LEU A 461 -4.93 -2.59 17.43
CA LEU A 461 -3.67 -1.89 17.12
C LEU A 461 -2.61 -2.13 18.20
N SER A 462 -3.00 -2.01 19.46
CA SER A 462 -2.12 -2.29 20.60
C SER A 462 -1.76 -3.78 20.70
N ALA A 463 -2.72 -4.68 20.54
CA ALA A 463 -2.48 -6.12 20.64
C ALA A 463 -1.52 -6.61 19.55
N GLU A 464 -1.69 -6.18 18.32
CA GLU A 464 -0.84 -6.52 17.18
C GLU A 464 0.56 -5.89 17.31
N THR A 465 0.67 -4.61 17.74
CA THR A 465 1.96 -3.97 18.02
C THR A 465 2.74 -4.75 19.07
N ASN A 466 2.07 -5.17 20.14
CA ASN A 466 2.71 -5.96 21.19
C ASN A 466 3.06 -7.39 20.74
N ALA A 467 2.28 -7.98 19.83
CA ALA A 467 2.63 -9.25 19.21
C ALA A 467 3.92 -9.12 18.38
N LEU A 468 4.03 -8.06 17.57
CA LEU A 468 5.26 -7.78 16.80
C LEU A 468 6.48 -7.54 17.70
N LEU A 469 6.31 -6.84 18.84
CA LEU A 469 7.36 -6.70 19.86
C LEU A 469 7.78 -8.07 20.41
N ARG A 470 6.83 -8.96 20.73
CA ARG A 470 7.13 -10.34 21.18
C ARG A 470 7.89 -11.13 20.11
N ALA A 471 7.49 -11.00 18.82
CA ALA A 471 8.17 -11.65 17.71
C ALA A 471 9.63 -11.20 17.60
N VAL A 472 9.89 -9.88 17.62
CA VAL A 472 11.26 -9.34 17.59
C VAL A 472 12.09 -9.85 18.77
N ARG A 473 11.54 -9.89 19.97
CA ARG A 473 12.24 -10.40 21.15
C ARG A 473 12.52 -11.91 21.06
N ALA A 474 11.58 -12.68 20.53
CA ALA A 474 11.78 -14.12 20.30
C ALA A 474 12.89 -14.34 19.28
N LEU A 475 12.88 -13.63 18.16
CA LEU A 475 13.92 -13.70 17.13
C LEU A 475 15.29 -13.28 17.67
N ASP A 476 15.36 -12.26 18.52
CA ASP A 476 16.61 -11.83 19.18
C ASP A 476 17.20 -12.94 20.06
N GLY A 477 16.36 -13.77 20.69
CA GLY A 477 16.76 -14.87 21.56
C GLY A 477 17.16 -16.16 20.84
N ILE A 478 16.75 -16.39 19.59
CA ILE A 478 17.05 -17.62 18.85
C ILE A 478 18.53 -17.61 18.39
N PRO A 479 19.34 -18.64 18.74
CA PRO A 479 20.76 -18.68 18.37
C PRO A 479 21.00 -18.64 16.86
N GLN A 480 20.19 -19.39 16.10
CA GLN A 480 20.26 -19.44 14.64
C GLN A 480 18.84 -19.54 14.07
N ILE A 481 18.49 -18.64 13.17
CA ILE A 481 17.21 -18.65 12.46
C ILE A 481 17.42 -19.51 11.20
N ALA A 482 16.66 -20.62 11.11
CA ALA A 482 16.73 -21.50 9.95
C ALA A 482 15.94 -20.92 8.77
N HIS A 483 16.48 -21.14 7.57
CA HIS A 483 15.85 -20.80 6.29
C HIS A 483 14.68 -21.71 5.97
#